data_fc415453e07b5338182c5a5bb357ed1f
#
_entry.id   fc415453e07b5338182c5a5bb357ed1f
#
_cell.length_a   1.000
_cell.length_b   1.000
_cell.length_c   1.000
_cell.angle_alpha   90.00
_cell.angle_beta   90.00
_cell.angle_gamma   90.00
#
_symmetry.space_group_name_H-M   'P 1'
#
loop_
_entity.id
_entity.type
_entity.pdbx_description
1 polymer ?
#
loop_
_entity_poly.entity_id
_entity_poly.type
_entity_poly.pdbx_seq_one_letter_code
_entity_poly.pdbx_strand_id
1 'polypeptide(L)'
;MSILAELETRSGSTCELCGATHELAPYQIKPMNTGGIDEHILACATCTEQIENPDSTDPNHWRCLNDSMWSEFDSVKVIAWRMLNRLKNEGWPQDLLDMMYLEEAVLKYAAATGEGLSEDEKIIHKDCNGALLSNGDTITLTQDLDVKGGGNFTAKRGTAVRNISLTHDNAGHIEGRINGVHIVILTKFVKKSFPKE
;
A
#
# COMPACT_ATOMS: atom_id res chain seq x y z
N MET A 1 10.24 17.68 -16.35
CA MET A 1 9.47 18.40 -15.29
C MET A 1 9.49 17.54 -14.06
N SER A 2 9.30 18.09 -12.87
CA SER A 2 9.17 17.26 -11.66
C SER A 2 7.79 16.63 -11.60
N ILE A 3 7.65 15.44 -10.99
CA ILE A 3 6.35 14.78 -10.80
C ILE A 3 5.34 15.73 -10.14
N LEU A 4 5.77 16.53 -9.17
CA LEU A 4 4.91 17.52 -8.52
C LEU A 4 4.32 18.51 -9.52
N ALA A 5 5.15 19.13 -10.38
CA ALA A 5 4.68 20.13 -11.35
C ALA A 5 3.71 19.55 -12.39
N GLU A 6 3.90 18.29 -12.75
CA GLU A 6 2.99 17.58 -13.66
C GLU A 6 1.65 17.27 -12.98
N LEU A 7 1.69 16.84 -11.72
CA LEU A 7 0.48 16.59 -10.91
C LEU A 7 -0.30 17.89 -10.63
N GLU A 8 0.38 18.98 -10.30
CA GLU A 8 -0.26 20.29 -10.10
C GLU A 8 -0.95 20.77 -11.37
N THR A 9 -0.32 20.58 -12.53
CA THR A 9 -0.93 20.93 -13.83
C THR A 9 -2.15 20.06 -14.10
N ARG A 10 -2.07 18.76 -13.83
CA ARG A 10 -3.14 17.78 -14.05
C ARG A 10 -4.36 18.03 -13.17
N SER A 11 -4.11 18.28 -11.89
CA SER A 11 -5.15 18.44 -10.88
C SER A 11 -5.69 19.88 -10.72
N GLY A 12 -5.08 20.86 -11.41
CA GLY A 12 -5.36 22.28 -11.17
C GLY A 12 -4.96 22.75 -9.78
N SER A 13 -3.87 22.16 -9.21
CA SER A 13 -3.38 22.46 -7.86
C SER A 13 -4.42 22.18 -6.76
N THR A 14 -5.18 21.12 -6.93
CA THR A 14 -6.13 20.60 -5.92
C THR A 14 -5.85 19.14 -5.61
N CYS A 15 -6.25 18.68 -4.43
CA CYS A 15 -6.21 17.26 -4.08
C CYS A 15 -7.14 16.48 -5.01
N GLU A 16 -6.61 15.48 -5.72
CA GLU A 16 -7.35 14.71 -6.71
C GLU A 16 -8.43 13.80 -6.10
N LEU A 17 -8.45 13.68 -4.78
CA LEU A 17 -9.45 12.91 -4.04
C LEU A 17 -10.56 13.78 -3.44
N CYS A 18 -10.19 14.80 -2.64
CA CYS A 18 -11.16 15.60 -1.89
C CYS A 18 -11.28 17.07 -2.34
N GLY A 19 -10.47 17.50 -3.31
CA GLY A 19 -10.51 18.88 -3.83
C GLY A 19 -9.87 19.94 -2.91
N ALA A 20 -9.23 19.56 -1.79
CA ALA A 20 -8.51 20.51 -0.92
C ALA A 20 -7.37 21.21 -1.68
N THR A 21 -7.08 22.45 -1.31
CA THR A 21 -6.07 23.31 -1.97
C THR A 21 -4.83 23.58 -1.12
N HIS A 22 -4.72 22.92 0.03
CA HIS A 22 -3.63 23.14 0.98
C HIS A 22 -2.93 21.82 1.35
N GLU A 23 -1.68 21.92 1.74
CA GLU A 23 -0.84 20.78 2.15
C GLU A 23 -0.80 19.66 1.10
N LEU A 24 -0.66 20.05 -0.17
CA LEU A 24 -0.62 19.13 -1.29
C LEU A 24 0.78 18.56 -1.50
N ALA A 25 0.87 17.26 -1.69
CA ALA A 25 2.11 16.56 -2.02
C ALA A 25 1.85 15.40 -2.99
N PRO A 26 2.84 15.00 -3.79
CA PRO A 26 2.76 13.78 -4.56
C PRO A 26 2.67 12.57 -3.63
N TYR A 27 1.61 11.80 -3.76
CA TYR A 27 1.45 10.52 -3.08
C TYR A 27 1.71 9.39 -4.07
N GLN A 28 2.66 8.52 -3.73
CA GLN A 28 3.01 7.38 -4.56
C GLN A 28 2.17 6.16 -4.17
N ILE A 29 1.48 5.60 -5.17
CA ILE A 29 0.63 4.41 -5.02
C ILE A 29 1.49 3.16 -4.93
N LYS A 30 1.24 2.32 -3.94
CA LYS A 30 1.91 1.02 -3.76
C LYS A 30 1.08 -0.12 -4.41
N PRO A 31 1.73 -1.21 -4.87
CA PRO A 31 3.19 -1.37 -5.01
C PRO A 31 3.73 -0.46 -6.11
N MET A 32 4.97 -0.01 -5.94
CA MET A 32 5.64 0.80 -6.95
C MET A 32 6.22 -0.10 -8.05
N ASN A 33 5.91 0.19 -9.31
CA ASN A 33 6.47 -0.55 -10.44
C ASN A 33 7.50 0.29 -11.22
N THR A 34 7.07 1.45 -11.74
CA THR A 34 7.92 2.32 -12.59
C THR A 34 8.31 3.62 -11.91
N GLY A 35 7.54 4.06 -10.91
CA GLY A 35 7.70 5.37 -10.26
C GLY A 35 7.30 6.55 -11.15
N GLY A 36 6.59 6.30 -12.25
CA GLY A 36 6.09 7.34 -13.16
C GLY A 36 4.89 8.11 -12.60
N ILE A 37 4.45 9.13 -13.34
CA ILE A 37 3.30 9.97 -12.95
C ILE A 37 2.01 9.15 -12.79
N ASP A 38 1.85 8.07 -13.56
CA ASP A 38 0.68 7.20 -13.53
C ASP A 38 0.58 6.38 -12.23
N GLU A 39 1.63 6.37 -11.43
CA GLU A 39 1.68 5.76 -10.10
C GLU A 39 1.61 6.80 -8.97
N HIS A 40 1.29 8.05 -9.29
CA HIS A 40 1.18 9.13 -8.33
C HIS A 40 -0.15 9.85 -8.45
N ILE A 41 -0.59 10.41 -7.32
CA ILE A 41 -1.68 11.38 -7.24
C ILE A 41 -1.21 12.61 -6.46
N LEU A 42 -1.84 13.76 -6.70
CA LEU A 42 -1.69 14.92 -5.83
C LEU A 42 -2.70 14.79 -4.69
N ALA A 43 -2.22 14.59 -3.48
CA ALA A 43 -3.06 14.41 -2.31
C ALA A 43 -2.74 15.42 -1.20
N CYS A 44 -3.75 15.83 -0.45
CA CYS A 44 -3.54 16.64 0.75
C CYS A 44 -3.08 15.76 1.93
N ALA A 45 -2.53 16.39 2.97
CA ALA A 45 -2.03 15.69 4.15
C ALA A 45 -3.09 14.81 4.81
N THR A 46 -4.34 15.28 4.92
CA THR A 46 -5.46 14.52 5.49
C THR A 46 -5.75 13.24 4.71
N CYS A 47 -5.82 13.31 3.37
CA CYS A 47 -6.03 12.13 2.55
C CYS A 47 -4.85 11.15 2.68
N THR A 48 -3.62 11.66 2.61
CA THR A 48 -2.40 10.84 2.73
C THR A 48 -2.35 10.12 4.07
N GLU A 49 -2.60 10.82 5.19
CA GLU A 49 -2.63 10.23 6.51
C GLU A 49 -3.64 9.08 6.59
N GLN A 50 -4.86 9.30 6.13
CA GLN A 50 -5.93 8.30 6.20
C GLN A 50 -5.71 7.12 5.24
N ILE A 51 -5.03 7.31 4.12
CA ILE A 51 -4.62 6.21 3.24
C ILE A 51 -3.58 5.34 3.94
N GLU A 52 -2.55 5.95 4.55
CA GLU A 52 -1.45 5.24 5.19
C GLU A 52 -1.85 4.62 6.55
N ASN A 53 -2.78 5.23 7.26
CA ASN A 53 -3.22 4.81 8.59
C ASN A 53 -4.71 4.45 8.58
N PRO A 54 -5.07 3.16 8.45
CA PRO A 54 -6.45 2.71 8.45
C PRO A 54 -7.27 3.13 9.68
N ASP A 55 -6.61 3.23 10.85
CA ASP A 55 -7.28 3.57 12.12
C ASP A 55 -7.74 5.05 12.17
N SER A 56 -7.12 5.92 11.34
CA SER A 56 -7.51 7.32 11.24
C SER A 56 -8.60 7.60 10.18
N THR A 57 -9.10 6.55 9.52
CA THR A 57 -10.05 6.71 8.41
C THR A 57 -11.39 7.26 8.88
N ASP A 58 -11.76 8.46 8.40
CA ASP A 58 -13.06 9.07 8.65
C ASP A 58 -14.02 8.83 7.47
N PRO A 59 -15.07 8.01 7.63
CA PRO A 59 -16.01 7.72 6.55
C PRO A 59 -16.69 8.96 5.96
N ASN A 60 -16.85 10.04 6.74
CA ASN A 60 -17.47 11.27 6.24
C ASN A 60 -16.52 12.04 5.32
N HIS A 61 -15.23 12.08 5.62
CA HIS A 61 -14.22 12.67 4.75
C HIS A 61 -14.24 12.01 3.37
N TRP A 62 -14.34 10.68 3.33
CA TRP A 62 -14.30 9.89 2.10
C TRP A 62 -15.58 9.90 1.26
N ARG A 63 -16.61 10.65 1.68
CA ARG A 63 -17.76 10.94 0.81
C ARG A 63 -17.37 11.66 -0.48
N CYS A 64 -16.20 12.31 -0.51
CA CYS A 64 -15.63 12.91 -1.72
C CYS A 64 -15.40 11.89 -2.85
N LEU A 65 -15.33 10.58 -2.54
CA LEU A 65 -15.19 9.54 -3.55
C LEU A 65 -16.38 9.43 -4.51
N ASN A 66 -17.55 9.98 -4.14
CA ASN A 66 -18.69 10.09 -5.07
C ASN A 66 -18.32 10.82 -6.38
N ASP A 67 -17.40 11.78 -6.28
CA ASP A 67 -16.93 12.57 -7.42
C ASP A 67 -15.62 12.00 -7.98
N SER A 68 -14.62 11.74 -7.13
CA SER A 68 -13.27 11.37 -7.56
C SER A 68 -13.16 9.96 -8.17
N MET A 69 -14.09 9.05 -7.88
CA MET A 69 -14.14 7.73 -8.52
C MET A 69 -14.34 7.79 -10.04
N TRP A 70 -14.87 8.90 -10.56
CA TRP A 70 -15.11 9.13 -12.00
C TRP A 70 -13.92 9.79 -12.70
N SER A 71 -12.79 9.98 -12.01
CA SER A 71 -11.59 10.55 -12.62
C SER A 71 -11.19 9.79 -13.88
N GLU A 72 -10.67 10.51 -14.86
CA GLU A 72 -10.06 9.89 -16.05
C GLU A 72 -8.71 9.22 -15.75
N PHE A 73 -8.07 9.57 -14.62
CA PHE A 73 -6.77 9.03 -14.23
C PHE A 73 -6.90 7.75 -13.41
N ASP A 74 -6.30 6.67 -13.90
CA ASP A 74 -6.34 5.37 -13.25
C ASP A 74 -5.70 5.37 -11.85
N SER A 75 -4.67 6.19 -11.63
CA SER A 75 -4.08 6.39 -10.31
C SER A 75 -5.10 6.86 -9.26
N VAL A 76 -5.98 7.79 -9.62
CA VAL A 76 -7.04 8.29 -8.74
C VAL A 76 -8.08 7.18 -8.50
N LYS A 77 -8.50 6.49 -9.58
CA LYS A 77 -9.45 5.37 -9.48
C LYS A 77 -8.94 4.23 -8.59
N VAL A 78 -7.65 3.91 -8.67
CA VAL A 78 -7.02 2.89 -7.82
C VAL A 78 -7.18 3.24 -6.33
N ILE A 79 -6.87 4.47 -5.94
CA ILE A 79 -7.04 4.90 -4.54
C ILE A 79 -8.51 4.95 -4.16
N ALA A 80 -9.38 5.48 -5.03
CA ALA A 80 -10.82 5.51 -4.79
C ALA A 80 -11.37 4.09 -4.54
N TRP A 81 -11.02 3.12 -5.38
CA TRP A 81 -11.44 1.73 -5.23
C TRP A 81 -10.96 1.12 -3.90
N ARG A 82 -9.70 1.37 -3.52
CA ARG A 82 -9.15 0.88 -2.25
C ARG A 82 -9.90 1.44 -1.05
N MET A 83 -10.12 2.74 -1.03
CA MET A 83 -10.81 3.40 0.09
C MET A 83 -12.28 2.99 0.18
N LEU A 84 -12.97 2.82 -0.97
CA LEU A 84 -14.33 2.28 -1.00
C LEU A 84 -14.39 0.86 -0.43
N ASN A 85 -13.44 -0.01 -0.80
CA ASN A 85 -13.37 -1.38 -0.24
C ASN A 85 -13.05 -1.37 1.26
N ARG A 86 -12.17 -0.48 1.72
CA ARG A 86 -11.85 -0.32 3.15
C ARG A 86 -13.09 0.08 3.96
N LEU A 87 -13.92 0.94 3.39
CA LEU A 87 -15.13 1.50 4.01
C LEU A 87 -16.41 0.73 3.69
N LYS A 88 -16.33 -0.42 3.03
CA LYS A 88 -17.54 -1.16 2.57
C LYS A 88 -18.54 -1.46 3.68
N ASN A 89 -18.07 -1.61 4.93
CA ASN A 89 -18.93 -1.88 6.08
C ASN A 89 -19.80 -0.67 6.51
N GLU A 90 -19.51 0.52 5.99
CA GLU A 90 -20.31 1.73 6.22
C GLU A 90 -21.61 1.75 5.38
N GLY A 91 -21.81 0.78 4.51
CA GLY A 91 -23.00 0.57 3.70
C GLY A 91 -23.01 1.38 2.40
N TRP A 92 -22.73 2.68 2.45
CA TRP A 92 -22.76 3.57 1.28
C TRP A 92 -21.71 3.29 0.19
N PRO A 93 -20.50 2.75 0.49
CA PRO A 93 -19.50 2.51 -0.53
C PRO A 93 -19.86 1.39 -1.51
N GLN A 94 -20.76 0.49 -1.10
CA GLN A 94 -21.10 -0.66 -1.94
C GLN A 94 -21.75 -0.24 -3.26
N ASP A 95 -22.68 0.71 -3.22
CA ASP A 95 -23.34 1.22 -4.43
C ASP A 95 -22.32 1.86 -5.40
N LEU A 96 -21.29 2.55 -4.86
CA LEU A 96 -20.24 3.14 -5.66
C LEU A 96 -19.31 2.09 -6.26
N LEU A 97 -18.96 1.05 -5.49
CA LEU A 97 -18.17 -0.08 -6.00
C LEU A 97 -18.88 -0.80 -7.13
N ASP A 98 -20.18 -1.00 -7.01
CA ASP A 98 -21.00 -1.67 -8.02
C ASP A 98 -21.13 -0.86 -9.33
N MET A 99 -21.01 0.47 -9.23
CA MET A 99 -20.99 1.38 -10.39
C MET A 99 -19.61 1.57 -10.98
N MET A 100 -18.56 1.29 -10.23
CA MET A 100 -17.19 1.58 -10.62
C MET A 100 -16.67 0.53 -11.60
N TYR A 101 -16.37 0.97 -12.82
CA TYR A 101 -15.72 0.10 -13.80
C TYR A 101 -14.21 0.36 -13.83
N LEU A 102 -13.41 -0.69 -13.64
CA LEU A 102 -11.97 -0.69 -13.81
C LEU A 102 -11.58 -1.73 -14.85
N GLU A 103 -10.65 -1.39 -15.73
CA GLU A 103 -10.02 -2.36 -16.59
C GLU A 103 -9.28 -3.43 -15.77
N GLU A 104 -9.16 -4.64 -16.28
CA GLU A 104 -8.58 -5.78 -15.58
C GLU A 104 -7.17 -5.49 -15.02
N ALA A 105 -6.33 -4.79 -15.78
CA ALA A 105 -4.99 -4.43 -15.36
C ALA A 105 -5.01 -3.43 -14.19
N VAL A 106 -5.92 -2.44 -14.24
CA VAL A 106 -6.10 -1.43 -13.18
C VAL A 106 -6.69 -2.06 -11.94
N LEU A 107 -7.68 -2.94 -12.07
CA LEU A 107 -8.27 -3.70 -10.97
C LEU A 107 -7.23 -4.57 -10.27
N LYS A 108 -6.41 -5.28 -11.03
CA LYS A 108 -5.31 -6.08 -10.48
C LYS A 108 -4.31 -5.23 -9.71
N TYR A 109 -3.99 -4.05 -10.22
CA TYR A 109 -3.13 -3.10 -9.52
C TYR A 109 -3.81 -2.53 -8.26
N ALA A 110 -5.09 -2.21 -8.31
CA ALA A 110 -5.86 -1.75 -7.16
C ALA A 110 -5.91 -2.81 -6.05
N ALA A 111 -6.16 -4.08 -6.41
CA ALA A 111 -6.23 -5.19 -5.46
C ALA A 111 -4.86 -5.65 -4.92
N ALA A 112 -3.75 -5.17 -5.49
CA ALA A 112 -2.39 -5.62 -5.13
C ALA A 112 -1.99 -5.32 -3.68
N THR A 113 -2.71 -4.45 -2.98
CA THR A 113 -2.51 -4.15 -1.55
C THR A 113 -3.44 -4.94 -0.62
N GLY A 114 -4.28 -5.83 -1.19
CA GLY A 114 -5.17 -6.71 -0.44
C GLY A 114 -6.52 -6.11 -0.08
N GLU A 115 -6.80 -4.86 -0.48
CA GLU A 115 -8.17 -4.32 -0.40
C GLU A 115 -9.10 -5.05 -1.36
N GLY A 116 -10.35 -5.20 -0.99
CA GLY A 116 -11.37 -5.89 -1.78
C GLY A 116 -11.39 -7.41 -1.64
N LEU A 117 -10.38 -8.00 -0.99
CA LEU A 117 -10.40 -9.42 -0.64
C LEU A 117 -11.32 -9.66 0.55
N SER A 118 -12.05 -10.78 0.52
CA SER A 118 -12.77 -11.25 1.72
C SER A 118 -11.77 -11.65 2.81
N GLU A 119 -12.21 -11.71 4.07
CA GLU A 119 -11.34 -12.15 5.17
C GLU A 119 -10.80 -13.57 4.94
N ASP A 120 -11.58 -14.43 4.25
CA ASP A 120 -11.19 -15.79 3.89
C ASP A 120 -10.16 -15.85 2.74
N GLU A 121 -10.10 -14.79 1.93
CA GLU A 121 -9.15 -14.65 0.81
C GLU A 121 -7.87 -13.91 1.20
N LYS A 122 -7.85 -13.26 2.35
CA LYS A 122 -6.65 -12.60 2.84
C LYS A 122 -5.59 -13.62 3.21
N ILE A 123 -4.46 -13.54 2.52
CA ILE A 123 -3.31 -14.40 2.82
C ILE A 123 -2.73 -13.99 4.18
N ILE A 124 -2.80 -14.92 5.13
CA ILE A 124 -2.26 -14.71 6.49
C ILE A 124 -0.78 -15.08 6.51
N HIS A 125 0.07 -14.10 6.71
CA HIS A 125 1.50 -14.31 6.92
C HIS A 125 1.79 -14.56 8.40
N LYS A 126 2.55 -15.63 8.69
CA LYS A 126 2.98 -15.98 10.05
C LYS A 126 4.50 -16.13 10.06
N ASP A 127 5.12 -15.68 11.13
CA ASP A 127 6.53 -15.92 11.39
C ASP A 127 6.81 -17.40 11.76
N CYS A 128 8.10 -17.72 11.99
CA CYS A 128 8.49 -19.08 12.37
C CYS A 128 7.88 -19.59 13.68
N ASN A 129 7.32 -18.72 14.51
CA ASN A 129 6.66 -19.03 15.78
C ASN A 129 5.12 -19.00 15.67
N GLY A 130 4.57 -18.71 14.49
CA GLY A 130 3.12 -18.57 14.27
C GLY A 130 2.56 -17.19 14.60
N ALA A 131 3.38 -16.20 14.93
CA ALA A 131 2.94 -14.83 15.16
C ALA A 131 2.53 -14.16 13.84
N LEU A 132 1.39 -13.45 13.85
CA LEU A 132 0.89 -12.73 12.68
C LEU A 132 1.84 -11.59 12.31
N LEU A 133 2.16 -11.51 11.02
CA LEU A 133 2.93 -10.43 10.42
C LEU A 133 1.99 -9.42 9.76
N SER A 134 2.33 -8.15 9.88
CA SER A 134 1.62 -7.02 9.26
C SER A 134 2.59 -6.13 8.50
N ASN A 135 2.06 -5.38 7.52
CA ASN A 135 2.86 -4.36 6.85
C ASN A 135 3.42 -3.36 7.87
N GLY A 136 4.67 -2.97 7.69
CA GLY A 136 5.35 -2.05 8.61
C GLY A 136 6.02 -2.72 9.82
N ASP A 137 5.76 -4.00 10.07
CA ASP A 137 6.39 -4.72 11.18
C ASP A 137 7.92 -4.74 11.07
N THR A 138 8.55 -4.94 12.21
CA THR A 138 9.98 -5.25 12.30
C THR A 138 10.14 -6.74 12.58
N ILE A 139 10.98 -7.39 11.79
CA ILE A 139 11.32 -8.80 11.98
C ILE A 139 12.82 -8.99 12.22
N THR A 140 13.18 -10.11 12.79
CA THR A 140 14.57 -10.51 12.98
C THR A 140 14.81 -11.85 12.29
N LEU A 141 15.91 -11.97 11.55
CA LEU A 141 16.31 -13.22 10.90
C LEU A 141 16.69 -14.28 11.93
N THR A 142 16.16 -15.49 11.77
CA THR A 142 16.43 -16.64 12.66
C THR A 142 17.66 -17.46 12.21
N GLN A 143 18.10 -17.25 10.97
CA GLN A 143 19.29 -17.90 10.39
C GLN A 143 19.99 -16.98 9.38
N ASP A 144 21.18 -17.37 8.96
CA ASP A 144 21.91 -16.68 7.88
C ASP A 144 21.18 -16.92 6.54
N LEU A 145 21.01 -15.86 5.76
CA LEU A 145 20.35 -15.92 4.45
C LEU A 145 21.30 -15.38 3.37
N ASP A 146 21.57 -16.20 2.35
CA ASP A 146 22.33 -15.77 1.19
C ASP A 146 21.41 -15.06 0.20
N VAL A 147 21.63 -13.76 0.04
CA VAL A 147 20.89 -12.90 -0.87
C VAL A 147 21.50 -12.99 -2.26
N LYS A 148 20.74 -13.55 -3.21
CA LYS A 148 21.13 -13.64 -4.63
C LYS A 148 20.39 -12.58 -5.43
N GLY A 149 21.08 -11.84 -6.27
CA GLY A 149 20.45 -10.98 -7.28
C GLY A 149 20.56 -9.47 -7.07
N GLY A 150 21.08 -8.94 -6.00
CA GLY A 150 21.17 -7.48 -5.78
C GLY A 150 22.40 -7.03 -5.00
N GLY A 151 23.42 -7.87 -4.92
CA GLY A 151 24.62 -7.54 -4.16
C GLY A 151 25.37 -8.71 -3.55
N ASN A 152 24.98 -9.95 -3.81
CA ASN A 152 25.64 -11.18 -3.34
C ASN A 152 26.25 -11.03 -1.93
N PHE A 153 25.41 -10.87 -0.93
CA PHE A 153 25.81 -10.80 0.47
C PHE A 153 25.02 -11.78 1.34
N THR A 154 25.59 -12.17 2.46
CA THR A 154 24.90 -12.99 3.44
C THR A 154 24.33 -12.10 4.54
N ALA A 155 22.99 -12.07 4.67
CA ALA A 155 22.31 -11.45 5.79
C ALA A 155 22.41 -12.37 7.01
N LYS A 156 23.07 -11.90 8.07
CA LYS A 156 23.37 -12.70 9.25
C LYS A 156 22.14 -12.92 10.13
N ARG A 157 22.08 -14.06 10.79
CA ARG A 157 21.14 -14.32 11.88
C ARG A 157 21.17 -13.17 12.88
N GLY A 158 19.98 -12.74 13.33
CA GLY A 158 19.84 -11.60 14.25
C GLY A 158 19.72 -10.24 13.55
N THR A 159 19.87 -10.17 12.21
CA THR A 159 19.64 -8.94 11.47
C THR A 159 18.16 -8.53 11.57
N ALA A 160 17.93 -7.30 12.02
CA ALA A 160 16.57 -6.72 12.06
C ALA A 160 16.22 -6.09 10.70
N VAL A 161 15.06 -6.47 10.17
CA VAL A 161 14.48 -5.87 8.96
C VAL A 161 13.25 -5.09 9.38
N ARG A 162 13.26 -3.79 9.11
CA ARG A 162 12.19 -2.88 9.51
C ARG A 162 11.29 -2.55 8.33
N ASN A 163 10.06 -2.21 8.65
CA ASN A 163 9.06 -1.78 7.67
C ASN A 163 8.90 -2.80 6.54
N ILE A 164 8.63 -4.06 6.92
CA ILE A 164 8.37 -5.12 5.96
C ILE A 164 7.06 -4.88 5.20
N SER A 165 6.98 -5.42 3.99
CA SER A 165 5.74 -5.49 3.20
C SER A 165 5.36 -6.96 3.01
N LEU A 166 4.08 -7.24 3.14
CA LEU A 166 3.54 -8.58 2.90
C LEU A 166 3.30 -8.75 1.39
N THR A 167 3.62 -9.94 0.86
CA THR A 167 3.29 -10.28 -0.53
C THR A 167 1.86 -10.83 -0.59
N HIS A 168 1.08 -10.40 -1.59
CA HIS A 168 -0.32 -10.79 -1.72
C HIS A 168 -0.55 -12.09 -2.49
N ASP A 169 0.51 -12.69 -2.99
CA ASP A 169 0.48 -13.93 -3.78
C ASP A 169 0.96 -15.15 -3.00
N ASN A 170 1.68 -14.98 -1.90
CA ASN A 170 2.28 -16.09 -1.17
C ASN A 170 2.44 -15.81 0.32
N ALA A 171 1.72 -16.55 1.16
CA ALA A 171 1.79 -16.48 2.63
C ALA A 171 3.20 -16.74 3.20
N GLY A 172 4.05 -17.42 2.45
CA GLY A 172 5.42 -17.74 2.84
C GLY A 172 6.45 -16.66 2.53
N HIS A 173 6.06 -15.56 1.88
CA HIS A 173 6.97 -14.51 1.43
C HIS A 173 6.63 -13.17 2.08
N ILE A 174 7.65 -12.40 2.39
CA ILE A 174 7.57 -10.99 2.76
C ILE A 174 8.70 -10.24 2.07
N GLU A 175 8.54 -8.97 1.90
CA GLU A 175 9.54 -8.08 1.32
C GLU A 175 10.11 -7.15 2.38
N GLY A 176 11.38 -6.81 2.24
CA GLY A 176 12.05 -5.90 3.15
C GLY A 176 13.39 -5.41 2.60
N ARG A 177 13.99 -4.43 3.26
CA ARG A 177 15.30 -3.90 2.89
C ARG A 177 16.37 -4.30 3.89
N ILE A 178 17.45 -4.89 3.39
CA ILE A 178 18.67 -5.17 4.15
C ILE A 178 19.83 -4.48 3.44
N ASN A 179 20.58 -3.66 4.16
CA ASN A 179 21.68 -2.86 3.60
C ASN A 179 21.29 -2.01 2.38
N GLY A 180 20.04 -1.52 2.35
CA GLY A 180 19.53 -0.74 1.23
C GLY A 180 19.04 -1.57 0.03
N VAL A 181 19.27 -2.87 0.03
CA VAL A 181 18.84 -3.79 -1.03
C VAL A 181 17.44 -4.33 -0.69
N HIS A 182 16.52 -4.23 -1.64
CA HIS A 182 15.18 -4.82 -1.52
C HIS A 182 15.25 -6.31 -1.80
N ILE A 183 14.73 -7.12 -0.91
CA ILE A 183 14.77 -8.58 -1.00
C ILE A 183 13.44 -9.21 -0.58
N VAL A 184 13.16 -10.38 -1.13
CA VAL A 184 12.09 -11.26 -0.68
C VAL A 184 12.64 -12.23 0.36
N ILE A 185 11.96 -12.34 1.50
CA ILE A 185 12.38 -13.16 2.64
C ILE A 185 11.29 -14.19 2.92
N LEU A 186 11.69 -15.43 3.14
CA LEU A 186 10.75 -16.49 3.53
C LEU A 186 10.32 -16.29 5.00
N THR A 187 9.01 -16.30 5.25
CA THR A 187 8.44 -16.08 6.59
C THR A 187 8.90 -17.11 7.63
N LYS A 188 9.21 -18.33 7.20
CA LYS A 188 9.77 -19.39 8.07
C LYS A 188 11.16 -19.08 8.65
N PHE A 189 11.86 -18.10 8.09
CA PHE A 189 13.20 -17.70 8.54
C PHE A 189 13.21 -16.38 9.29
N VAL A 190 12.04 -15.88 9.66
CA VAL A 190 11.91 -14.62 10.39
C VAL A 190 11.11 -14.81 11.68
N LYS A 191 11.38 -13.93 12.64
CA LYS A 191 10.64 -13.81 13.90
C LYS A 191 10.19 -12.36 14.04
N LYS A 192 8.91 -12.14 14.37
CA LYS A 192 8.39 -10.81 14.69
C LYS A 192 9.13 -10.23 15.90
N SER A 193 9.61 -9.01 15.74
CA SER A 193 10.25 -8.26 16.83
C SER A 193 9.26 -7.27 17.40
N PHE A 194 8.99 -7.38 18.68
CA PHE A 194 8.22 -6.38 19.40
C PHE A 194 9.16 -5.25 19.82
N PRO A 195 8.77 -3.96 19.72
CA PRO A 195 9.54 -2.87 20.30
C PRO A 195 9.73 -3.18 21.79
N LYS A 196 10.97 -3.14 22.27
CA LYS A 196 11.20 -3.13 23.72
C LYS A 196 10.77 -1.77 24.22
N GLU A 197 9.83 -1.74 25.16
CA GLU A 197 9.53 -0.58 26.00
C GLU A 197 10.80 -0.06 26.68
#